data_a13149e1e81cb584cc26b57ba170f485
#
_entry.id   a13149e1e81cb584cc26b57ba170f485
#
_cell.length_a   1.000
_cell.length_b   1.000
_cell.length_c   1.000
_cell.angle_alpha   90.00
_cell.angle_beta   90.00
_cell.angle_gamma   90.00
#
_symmetry.space_group_name_H-M   'P 1'
#
loop_
_entity.id
_entity.type
_entity.pdbx_description
1 polymer ?
#
loop_
_entity_poly.entity_id
_entity_poly.type
_entity_poly.pdbx_seq_one_letter_code
_entity_poly.pdbx_strand_id
1 'polypeptide(L)'
;LNGKYMINIDSEEEGYILVGCAGGNRNCISLPLEFTTSDKQGMLIELKGLLGGHSGSEIDKNHANSNKLMGRILNLLDVNYDLVSINGGLKQNAIPRECDAVVAVDAKDIDKLKAKIAEIQQIFNHEYRVSDPNITIEISETTFDKVLTDSCKDKVIKILNIIPNGIQTMCADIPGLVESSTNIG
;
A
#
# COMPACT_ATOMS: atom_id res chain seq x y z
N LEU A 1 -21.63 -4.57 -29.44
CA LEU A 1 -22.99 -5.05 -29.13
C LEU A 1 -23.99 -4.23 -29.91
N ASN A 2 -24.85 -4.88 -30.72
CA ASN A 2 -25.86 -4.21 -31.56
C ASN A 2 -27.28 -4.38 -30.98
N GLY A 3 -27.41 -4.67 -29.72
CA GLY A 3 -28.70 -4.80 -29.03
C GLY A 3 -29.38 -3.42 -28.84
N LYS A 4 -30.70 -3.39 -29.01
CA LYS A 4 -31.51 -2.20 -28.72
C LYS A 4 -31.65 -1.96 -27.21
N TYR A 5 -31.58 -3.03 -26.43
CA TYR A 5 -31.66 -3.03 -24.98
C TYR A 5 -30.55 -3.95 -24.42
N MET A 6 -30.01 -3.62 -23.29
CA MET A 6 -29.10 -4.47 -22.53
C MET A 6 -29.62 -4.57 -21.09
N ILE A 7 -29.81 -5.81 -20.63
CA ILE A 7 -30.15 -6.08 -19.24
C ILE A 7 -28.95 -6.79 -18.63
N ASN A 8 -28.31 -6.14 -17.67
CA ASN A 8 -27.23 -6.73 -16.89
C ASN A 8 -27.83 -7.28 -15.59
N ILE A 9 -27.63 -8.58 -15.33
CA ILE A 9 -28.11 -9.26 -14.13
C ILE A 9 -26.96 -9.61 -13.17
N ASP A 10 -25.78 -9.06 -13.41
CA ASP A 10 -24.59 -9.21 -12.57
C ASP A 10 -24.61 -8.14 -11.45
N SER A 11 -25.55 -8.29 -10.52
CA SER A 11 -25.69 -7.49 -9.31
C SER A 11 -25.74 -8.38 -8.08
N GLU A 12 -25.06 -8.01 -7.02
CA GLU A 12 -24.99 -8.81 -5.78
C GLU A 12 -26.11 -8.46 -4.78
N GLU A 13 -26.80 -7.33 -4.96
CA GLU A 13 -27.86 -6.88 -4.05
C GLU A 13 -29.24 -7.20 -4.61
N GLU A 14 -30.01 -8.03 -3.87
CA GLU A 14 -31.38 -8.39 -4.23
C GLU A 14 -32.34 -7.20 -4.04
N GLY A 15 -33.21 -6.98 -5.02
CA GLY A 15 -34.23 -5.92 -4.96
C GLY A 15 -33.76 -4.53 -5.42
N TYR A 16 -32.50 -4.39 -5.87
CA TYR A 16 -31.96 -3.14 -6.39
C TYR A 16 -31.86 -3.15 -7.92
N ILE A 17 -32.21 -2.01 -8.53
CA ILE A 17 -31.99 -1.75 -9.95
C ILE A 17 -30.96 -0.62 -10.05
N LEU A 18 -29.75 -0.97 -10.51
CA LEU A 18 -28.68 -0.02 -10.72
C LEU A 18 -28.85 0.66 -12.09
N VAL A 19 -28.93 1.97 -12.10
CA VAL A 19 -29.13 2.77 -13.32
C VAL A 19 -27.86 3.47 -13.81
N GLY A 20 -26.75 3.29 -13.09
CA GLY A 20 -25.44 3.84 -13.41
C GLY A 20 -24.33 3.12 -12.66
N CYS A 21 -23.10 3.35 -13.05
CA CYS A 21 -21.92 2.86 -12.36
C CYS A 21 -20.77 3.89 -12.46
N ALA A 22 -19.82 3.80 -11.52
CA ALA A 22 -18.59 4.56 -11.61
C ALA A 22 -17.73 4.06 -12.78
N GLY A 23 -17.11 4.99 -13.50
CA GLY A 23 -16.04 4.69 -14.43
C GLY A 23 -14.72 4.37 -13.69
N GLY A 24 -13.82 3.66 -14.36
CA GLY A 24 -12.49 3.38 -13.82
C GLY A 24 -11.41 3.56 -14.87
N ASN A 25 -10.23 3.96 -14.44
CA ASN A 25 -9.03 3.99 -15.25
C ASN A 25 -7.88 3.32 -14.51
N ARG A 26 -7.05 2.59 -15.25
CA ARG A 26 -5.87 1.94 -14.73
C ARG A 26 -4.62 2.65 -15.25
N ASN A 27 -3.77 3.08 -14.33
CA ASN A 27 -2.49 3.66 -14.64
C ASN A 27 -1.37 2.72 -14.15
N CYS A 28 -0.57 2.20 -15.09
CA CYS A 28 0.62 1.43 -14.75
C CYS A 28 1.83 2.36 -14.75
N ILE A 29 2.51 2.44 -13.62
CA ILE A 29 3.72 3.25 -13.46
C ILE A 29 4.91 2.29 -13.46
N SER A 30 5.83 2.46 -14.41
CA SER A 30 7.06 1.68 -14.51
C SER A 30 8.26 2.58 -14.23
N LEU A 31 9.09 2.14 -13.29
CA LEU A 31 10.35 2.81 -12.95
C LEU A 31 11.52 1.88 -13.30
N PRO A 32 12.43 2.26 -14.21
CA PRO A 32 13.67 1.53 -14.43
C PRO A 32 14.51 1.52 -13.15
N LEU A 33 14.97 0.34 -12.73
CA LEU A 33 15.74 0.17 -11.52
C LEU A 33 17.20 -0.12 -11.84
N GLU A 34 18.10 0.51 -11.10
CA GLU A 34 19.54 0.27 -11.11
C GLU A 34 19.95 -0.35 -9.76
N PHE A 35 20.86 -1.32 -9.83
CA PHE A 35 21.29 -2.08 -8.68
C PHE A 35 22.79 -1.95 -8.45
N THR A 36 23.20 -2.13 -7.20
CA THR A 36 24.59 -2.19 -6.76
C THR A 36 24.75 -3.27 -5.68
N THR A 37 25.98 -3.53 -5.27
CA THR A 37 26.28 -4.46 -4.17
C THR A 37 26.27 -3.72 -2.84
N SER A 38 25.98 -4.46 -1.76
CA SER A 38 26.08 -4.00 -0.37
C SER A 38 26.63 -5.15 0.49
N ASP A 39 27.43 -4.81 1.49
CA ASP A 39 27.99 -5.72 2.49
C ASP A 39 27.23 -5.71 3.83
N LYS A 40 26.12 -4.96 3.86
CA LYS A 40 25.24 -4.83 5.03
C LYS A 40 24.42 -6.09 5.27
N GLN A 41 23.79 -6.18 6.44
CA GLN A 41 22.91 -7.28 6.81
C GLN A 41 21.49 -7.06 6.31
N GLY A 42 20.89 -8.09 5.70
CA GLY A 42 19.52 -8.05 5.19
C GLY A 42 18.49 -8.21 6.30
N MET A 43 17.48 -7.36 6.27
CA MET A 43 16.34 -7.38 7.18
C MET A 43 15.04 -7.35 6.37
N LEU A 44 14.15 -8.30 6.63
CA LEU A 44 12.79 -8.35 6.08
C LEU A 44 11.85 -7.62 7.04
N ILE A 45 11.10 -6.68 6.50
CA ILE A 45 10.02 -5.96 7.20
C ILE A 45 8.70 -6.42 6.57
N GLU A 46 7.85 -7.05 7.35
CA GLU A 46 6.55 -7.57 6.91
C GLU A 46 5.42 -6.78 7.57
N LEU A 47 4.63 -6.10 6.77
CA LEU A 47 3.42 -5.38 7.21
C LEU A 47 2.19 -6.22 6.90
N LYS A 48 1.44 -6.59 7.93
CA LYS A 48 0.31 -7.53 7.87
C LYS A 48 -0.89 -7.06 8.71
N GLY A 49 -1.99 -7.82 8.61
CA GLY A 49 -3.15 -7.65 9.48
C GLY A 49 -4.11 -6.55 9.06
N LEU A 50 -3.93 -5.94 7.88
CA LEU A 50 -4.87 -4.97 7.34
C LEU A 50 -6.13 -5.69 6.83
N LEU A 51 -7.29 -5.04 6.93
CA LEU A 51 -8.57 -5.60 6.51
C LEU A 51 -8.68 -5.64 4.98
N GLY A 52 -8.17 -4.63 4.29
CA GLY A 52 -8.31 -4.52 2.84
C GLY A 52 -9.76 -4.29 2.41
N GLY A 53 -10.14 -4.82 1.26
CA GLY A 53 -11.49 -4.69 0.70
C GLY A 53 -11.48 -4.43 -0.80
N HIS A 54 -12.65 -4.26 -1.39
CA HIS A 54 -12.80 -3.89 -2.78
C HIS A 54 -12.55 -2.38 -2.95
N SER A 55 -11.62 -2.00 -3.84
CA SER A 55 -11.20 -0.59 -4.01
C SER A 55 -12.28 0.34 -4.57
N GLY A 56 -13.38 -0.20 -5.07
CA GLY A 56 -14.56 0.56 -5.51
C GLY A 56 -15.63 0.64 -4.42
N SER A 57 -16.23 -0.51 -4.06
CA SER A 57 -17.40 -0.57 -3.18
C SER A 57 -17.09 -0.41 -1.68
N GLU A 58 -15.82 -0.51 -1.27
CA GLU A 58 -15.43 -0.43 0.15
C GLU A 58 -14.38 0.66 0.42
N ILE A 59 -14.08 1.52 -0.54
CA ILE A 59 -13.11 2.60 -0.37
C ILE A 59 -13.58 3.64 0.66
N ASP A 60 -14.88 3.76 0.87
CA ASP A 60 -15.52 4.61 1.85
C ASP A 60 -15.25 4.17 3.30
N LYS A 61 -14.88 2.91 3.51
CA LYS A 61 -14.51 2.38 4.83
C LYS A 61 -13.16 2.87 5.34
N ASN A 62 -12.39 3.56 4.51
CA ASN A 62 -11.07 4.12 4.83
C ASN A 62 -10.07 3.09 5.37
N HIS A 63 -10.13 1.84 4.89
CA HIS A 63 -9.11 0.85 5.23
C HIS A 63 -7.73 1.28 4.77
N ALA A 64 -6.73 0.97 5.56
CA ALA A 64 -5.36 1.29 5.25
C ALA A 64 -4.88 0.49 4.01
N ASN A 65 -4.01 1.12 3.23
CA ASN A 65 -3.34 0.50 2.09
C ASN A 65 -1.91 0.14 2.48
N SER A 66 -1.57 -1.16 2.47
CA SER A 66 -0.26 -1.63 2.92
C SER A 66 0.90 -1.07 2.11
N ASN A 67 0.74 -0.83 0.80
CA ASN A 67 1.77 -0.23 -0.04
C ASN A 67 2.07 1.20 0.39
N LYS A 68 1.03 1.98 0.73
CA LYS A 68 1.20 3.35 1.27
C LYS A 68 1.88 3.33 2.63
N LEU A 69 1.46 2.42 3.51
CA LEU A 69 2.05 2.31 4.84
C LEU A 69 3.51 1.86 4.78
N MET A 70 3.87 0.93 3.87
CA MET A 70 5.26 0.54 3.68
C MET A 70 6.10 1.72 3.18
N GLY A 71 5.58 2.53 2.26
CA GLY A 71 6.24 3.78 1.84
C GLY A 71 6.48 4.73 3.02
N ARG A 72 5.52 4.85 3.96
CA ARG A 72 5.68 5.63 5.20
C ARG A 72 6.70 5.02 6.15
N ILE A 73 6.68 3.68 6.35
CA ILE A 73 7.68 2.99 7.17
C ILE A 73 9.07 3.35 6.66
N LEU A 74 9.35 3.09 5.39
CA LEU A 74 10.67 3.33 4.79
C LEU A 74 11.11 4.80 4.89
N ASN A 75 10.18 5.74 4.77
CA ASN A 75 10.48 7.18 4.91
C ASN A 75 10.74 7.61 6.37
N LEU A 76 10.21 6.86 7.35
CA LEU A 76 10.36 7.16 8.79
C LEU A 76 11.57 6.48 9.43
N LEU A 77 12.22 5.55 8.73
CA LEU A 77 13.44 4.91 9.24
C LEU A 77 14.53 5.97 9.44
N ASP A 78 15.06 6.03 10.65
CA ASP A 78 16.11 6.97 11.06
C ASP A 78 17.51 6.32 11.14
N VAL A 79 17.69 5.23 10.36
CA VAL A 79 18.95 4.52 10.16
C VAL A 79 19.39 4.63 8.71
N ASN A 80 20.69 4.53 8.47
CA ASN A 80 21.20 4.42 7.10
C ASN A 80 20.94 3.00 6.57
N TYR A 81 20.13 2.88 5.52
CA TYR A 81 19.80 1.60 4.91
C TYR A 81 19.85 1.66 3.38
N ASP A 82 20.07 0.51 2.78
CA ASP A 82 19.88 0.31 1.35
C ASP A 82 18.56 -0.44 1.13
N LEU A 83 17.84 -0.14 0.07
CA LEU A 83 16.60 -0.84 -0.28
C LEU A 83 16.91 -1.98 -1.23
N VAL A 84 16.47 -3.18 -0.89
CA VAL A 84 16.60 -4.38 -1.73
C VAL A 84 15.36 -4.55 -2.61
N SER A 85 14.19 -4.63 -1.97
CA SER A 85 12.91 -4.88 -2.65
C SER A 85 11.74 -4.38 -1.84
N ILE A 86 10.62 -4.18 -2.53
CA ILE A 86 9.27 -4.00 -1.96
C ILE A 86 8.33 -4.87 -2.76
N ASN A 87 7.45 -5.57 -2.08
CA ASN A 87 6.44 -6.42 -2.71
C ASN A 87 5.13 -6.32 -1.94
N GLY A 88 4.05 -5.93 -2.62
CA GLY A 88 2.72 -5.79 -2.03
C GLY A 88 1.65 -5.66 -3.09
N GLY A 89 0.39 -5.90 -2.68
CA GLY A 89 -0.75 -5.93 -3.58
C GLY A 89 -0.90 -7.26 -4.32
N LEU A 90 -2.14 -7.71 -4.49
CA LEU A 90 -2.47 -8.95 -5.18
C LEU A 90 -3.35 -8.73 -6.41
N LYS A 91 -4.26 -7.76 -6.32
CA LYS A 91 -5.23 -7.46 -7.37
C LYS A 91 -5.46 -5.95 -7.43
N GLN A 92 -5.66 -5.45 -8.63
CA GLN A 92 -5.83 -4.02 -8.91
C GLN A 92 -7.11 -3.42 -8.30
N ASN A 93 -8.16 -4.24 -8.17
CA ASN A 93 -9.45 -3.87 -7.58
C ASN A 93 -9.56 -4.22 -6.09
N ALA A 94 -8.44 -4.51 -5.44
CA ALA A 94 -8.39 -4.77 -4.01
C ALA A 94 -7.49 -3.74 -3.30
N ILE A 95 -7.89 -3.32 -2.11
CA ILE A 95 -7.04 -2.53 -1.20
C ILE A 95 -5.99 -3.51 -0.64
N PRO A 96 -4.69 -3.28 -0.84
CA PRO A 96 -3.64 -4.20 -0.38
C PRO A 96 -3.64 -4.37 1.13
N ARG A 97 -3.55 -5.64 1.56
CA ARG A 97 -3.61 -6.04 2.98
C ARG A 97 -2.25 -6.29 3.59
N GLU A 98 -1.28 -6.59 2.75
CA GLU A 98 0.07 -6.99 3.14
C GLU A 98 1.08 -6.34 2.22
N CYS A 99 2.26 -6.03 2.76
CA CYS A 99 3.38 -5.53 1.98
C CYS A 99 4.69 -5.86 2.70
N ASP A 100 5.64 -6.41 1.96
CA ASP A 100 6.96 -6.77 2.44
C ASP A 100 8.01 -5.82 1.87
N ALA A 101 9.01 -5.49 2.65
CA ALA A 101 10.22 -4.80 2.18
C ALA A 101 11.47 -5.48 2.73
N VAL A 102 12.48 -5.63 1.89
CA VAL A 102 13.80 -6.04 2.33
C VAL A 102 14.72 -4.83 2.28
N VAL A 103 15.36 -4.57 3.41
CA VAL A 103 16.36 -3.52 3.57
C VAL A 103 17.69 -4.10 4.04
N ALA A 104 18.80 -3.46 3.69
CA ALA A 104 20.11 -3.83 4.19
C ALA A 104 20.63 -2.71 5.10
N VAL A 105 21.06 -3.06 6.33
CA VAL A 105 21.52 -2.12 7.34
C VAL A 105 22.83 -2.57 7.96
N ASP A 106 23.63 -1.63 8.45
CA ASP A 106 24.83 -1.97 9.23
C ASP A 106 24.45 -2.76 10.49
N ALA A 107 25.22 -3.79 10.83
CA ALA A 107 24.95 -4.63 11.99
C ALA A 107 24.77 -3.84 13.30
N LYS A 108 25.51 -2.75 13.47
CA LYS A 108 25.42 -1.84 14.63
C LYS A 108 24.08 -1.08 14.72
N ASP A 109 23.35 -0.95 13.63
CA ASP A 109 22.12 -0.16 13.54
C ASP A 109 20.87 -1.04 13.59
N ILE A 110 20.99 -2.40 13.66
CA ILE A 110 19.87 -3.33 13.68
C ILE A 110 18.96 -3.11 14.88
N ASP A 111 19.52 -2.93 16.08
CA ASP A 111 18.71 -2.69 17.28
C ASP A 111 17.98 -1.34 17.20
N LYS A 112 18.60 -0.34 16.62
CA LYS A 112 17.97 0.96 16.36
C LYS A 112 16.82 0.82 15.35
N LEU A 113 17.01 0.04 14.27
CA LEU A 113 15.96 -0.28 13.31
C LEU A 113 14.78 -0.97 13.98
N LYS A 114 15.03 -2.01 14.79
CA LYS A 114 13.97 -2.73 15.53
C LYS A 114 13.20 -1.81 16.47
N ALA A 115 13.89 -0.94 17.20
CA ALA A 115 13.26 0.05 18.07
C ALA A 115 12.38 1.02 17.29
N LYS A 116 12.84 1.49 16.12
CA LYS A 116 12.07 2.39 15.26
C LYS A 116 10.84 1.71 14.67
N ILE A 117 10.94 0.45 14.25
CA ILE A 117 9.78 -0.34 13.80
C ILE A 117 8.75 -0.49 14.92
N ALA A 118 9.18 -0.76 16.16
CA ALA A 118 8.27 -0.84 17.30
C ALA A 118 7.55 0.51 17.59
N GLU A 119 8.25 1.63 17.44
CA GLU A 119 7.63 2.97 17.54
C GLU A 119 6.58 3.19 16.44
N ILE A 120 6.92 2.86 15.18
CA ILE A 120 5.99 2.99 14.03
C ILE A 120 4.77 2.09 14.22
N GLN A 121 4.95 0.87 14.74
CA GLN A 121 3.85 -0.03 15.09
C GLN A 121 2.86 0.63 16.05
N GLN A 122 3.34 1.31 17.09
CA GLN A 122 2.46 2.02 18.04
C GLN A 122 1.72 3.19 17.37
N ILE A 123 2.39 3.93 16.50
CA ILE A 123 1.77 5.01 15.72
C ILE A 123 0.64 4.46 14.86
N PHE A 124 0.88 3.38 14.10
CA PHE A 124 -0.14 2.79 13.22
C PHE A 124 -1.30 2.18 14.01
N ASN A 125 -1.03 1.50 15.12
CA ASN A 125 -2.08 0.98 16.01
C ASN A 125 -2.98 2.08 16.56
N HIS A 126 -2.44 3.24 16.86
CA HIS A 126 -3.25 4.38 17.31
C HIS A 126 -4.04 5.02 16.15
N GLU A 127 -3.39 5.25 15.01
CA GLU A 127 -3.96 5.92 13.85
C GLU A 127 -5.09 5.10 13.22
N TYR A 128 -4.88 3.79 13.06
CA TYR A 128 -5.81 2.86 12.40
C TYR A 128 -6.62 2.00 13.36
N ARG A 129 -6.70 2.35 14.65
CA ARG A 129 -7.38 1.55 15.68
C ARG A 129 -8.84 1.17 15.38
N VAL A 130 -9.51 1.93 14.51
CA VAL A 130 -10.91 1.70 14.13
C VAL A 130 -11.02 0.97 12.82
N SER A 131 -10.26 1.41 11.79
CA SER A 131 -10.35 0.85 10.44
C SER A 131 -9.58 -0.45 10.26
N ASP A 132 -8.43 -0.59 10.94
CA ASP A 132 -7.53 -1.74 10.78
C ASP A 132 -6.86 -2.10 12.12
N PRO A 133 -7.63 -2.61 13.10
CA PRO A 133 -7.16 -2.78 14.49
C PRO A 133 -6.08 -3.85 14.66
N ASN A 134 -5.83 -4.68 13.66
CA ASN A 134 -4.92 -5.82 13.73
C ASN A 134 -3.60 -5.60 12.97
N ILE A 135 -3.26 -4.36 12.63
CA ILE A 135 -1.99 -4.07 11.94
C ILE A 135 -0.81 -4.57 12.78
N THR A 136 0.08 -5.33 12.13
CA THR A 136 1.34 -5.80 12.69
C THR A 136 2.50 -5.51 11.75
N ILE A 137 3.64 -5.16 12.33
CA ILE A 137 4.91 -5.02 11.60
C ILE A 137 5.91 -5.97 12.23
N GLU A 138 6.31 -6.98 11.49
CA GLU A 138 7.32 -7.95 11.90
C GLU A 138 8.66 -7.63 11.23
N ILE A 139 9.76 -7.95 11.92
CA ILE A 139 11.10 -7.78 11.38
C ILE A 139 11.93 -9.01 11.66
N SER A 140 12.58 -9.54 10.62
CA SER A 140 13.43 -10.74 10.68
C SER A 140 14.67 -10.60 9.81
N GLU A 141 15.67 -11.44 10.05
CA GLU A 141 16.87 -11.49 9.21
C GLU A 141 16.57 -12.22 7.90
N THR A 142 17.20 -11.75 6.82
CA THR A 142 17.08 -12.37 5.50
C THR A 142 18.38 -12.20 4.70
N THR A 143 18.46 -12.90 3.58
CA THR A 143 19.57 -12.74 2.62
C THR A 143 19.11 -11.99 1.38
N PHE A 144 20.05 -11.39 0.67
CA PHE A 144 19.79 -10.69 -0.59
C PHE A 144 21.06 -10.77 -1.47
N ASP A 145 20.89 -10.51 -2.77
CA ASP A 145 22.01 -10.50 -3.73
C ASP A 145 22.51 -9.09 -4.03
N LYS A 146 21.60 -8.14 -4.18
CA LYS A 146 21.88 -6.76 -4.59
C LYS A 146 20.87 -5.80 -3.98
N VAL A 147 21.22 -4.53 -3.95
CA VAL A 147 20.40 -3.42 -3.46
C VAL A 147 20.15 -2.41 -4.57
N LEU A 148 19.09 -1.62 -4.45
CA LEU A 148 18.88 -0.47 -5.32
C LEU A 148 19.96 0.59 -5.09
N THR A 149 20.35 1.29 -6.16
CA THR A 149 21.14 2.52 -6.01
C THR A 149 20.37 3.54 -5.16
N ASP A 150 21.07 4.44 -4.48
CA ASP A 150 20.44 5.49 -3.65
C ASP A 150 19.43 6.33 -4.44
N SER A 151 19.76 6.67 -5.69
CA SER A 151 18.86 7.40 -6.58
C SER A 151 17.56 6.64 -6.86
N CYS A 152 17.64 5.33 -7.08
CA CYS A 152 16.45 4.49 -7.29
C CYS A 152 15.65 4.31 -6.00
N LYS A 153 16.30 4.05 -4.86
CA LYS A 153 15.68 3.99 -3.54
C LYS A 153 14.86 5.24 -3.25
N ASP A 154 15.46 6.41 -3.42
CA ASP A 154 14.81 7.70 -3.17
C ASP A 154 13.58 7.91 -4.07
N LYS A 155 13.67 7.55 -5.36
CA LYS A 155 12.54 7.64 -6.27
C LYS A 155 11.39 6.72 -5.85
N VAL A 156 11.68 5.46 -5.53
CA VAL A 156 10.67 4.48 -5.07
C VAL A 156 9.94 4.97 -3.83
N ILE A 157 10.70 5.41 -2.81
CA ILE A 157 10.11 5.90 -1.55
C ILE A 157 9.27 7.16 -1.81
N LYS A 158 9.76 8.11 -2.60
CA LYS A 158 9.02 9.33 -2.97
C LYS A 158 7.74 8.99 -3.71
N ILE A 159 7.78 8.10 -4.70
CA ILE A 159 6.60 7.67 -5.46
C ILE A 159 5.55 7.10 -4.51
N LEU A 160 5.88 6.13 -3.67
CA LEU A 160 4.95 5.52 -2.72
C LEU A 160 4.31 6.53 -1.76
N ASN A 161 5.06 7.57 -1.35
CA ASN A 161 4.55 8.60 -0.45
C ASN A 161 3.68 9.64 -1.16
N ILE A 162 3.98 9.99 -2.42
CA ILE A 162 3.30 11.07 -3.16
C ILE A 162 2.05 10.58 -3.90
N ILE A 163 2.05 9.35 -4.44
CA ILE A 163 0.90 8.83 -5.20
C ILE A 163 -0.39 8.94 -4.36
N PRO A 164 -1.44 9.58 -4.89
CA PRO A 164 -2.73 9.65 -4.21
C PRO A 164 -3.29 8.25 -3.93
N ASN A 165 -3.94 8.07 -2.79
CA ASN A 165 -4.61 6.83 -2.42
C ASN A 165 -5.83 7.14 -1.54
N GLY A 166 -6.90 6.34 -1.67
CA GLY A 166 -8.14 6.53 -0.93
C GLY A 166 -9.10 7.50 -1.63
N ILE A 167 -10.03 8.03 -0.87
CA ILE A 167 -11.02 9.00 -1.35
C ILE A 167 -10.32 10.30 -1.76
N GLN A 168 -10.64 10.80 -2.95
CA GLN A 168 -10.15 12.08 -3.44
C GLN A 168 -11.24 13.15 -3.35
N THR A 169 -12.47 12.83 -3.76
CA THR A 169 -13.62 13.75 -3.66
C THR A 169 -14.87 13.00 -3.23
N MET A 170 -15.71 13.69 -2.46
CA MET A 170 -17.05 13.24 -2.12
C MET A 170 -18.06 14.01 -2.98
N CYS A 171 -19.15 13.37 -3.38
CA CYS A 171 -20.21 14.00 -4.13
C CYS A 171 -20.87 15.11 -3.29
N ALA A 172 -20.97 16.31 -3.87
CA ALA A 172 -21.58 17.45 -3.19
C ALA A 172 -23.12 17.34 -3.10
N ASP A 173 -23.73 16.68 -4.08
CA ASP A 173 -25.19 16.58 -4.20
C ASP A 173 -25.76 15.36 -3.47
N ILE A 174 -24.96 14.31 -3.27
CA ILE A 174 -25.40 13.05 -2.64
C ILE A 174 -24.52 12.76 -1.42
N PRO A 175 -25.03 13.00 -0.20
CA PRO A 175 -24.28 12.74 1.01
C PRO A 175 -23.84 11.26 1.13
N GLY A 176 -22.57 11.06 1.47
CA GLY A 176 -21.99 9.72 1.65
C GLY A 176 -21.50 9.03 0.37
N LEU A 177 -21.79 9.59 -0.82
CA LEU A 177 -21.30 9.05 -2.08
C LEU A 177 -19.87 9.49 -2.35
N VAL A 178 -18.97 8.54 -2.54
CA VAL A 178 -17.61 8.80 -3.04
C VAL A 178 -17.69 9.12 -4.54
N GLU A 179 -17.27 10.34 -4.92
CA GLU A 179 -17.26 10.76 -6.32
C GLU A 179 -16.01 10.28 -7.06
N SER A 180 -14.84 10.42 -6.42
CA SER A 180 -13.59 9.90 -6.98
C SER A 180 -12.67 9.34 -5.91
N SER A 181 -11.96 8.28 -6.27
CA SER A 181 -10.98 7.61 -5.40
C SER A 181 -9.83 7.02 -6.22
N THR A 182 -8.75 6.72 -5.55
CA THR A 182 -7.59 6.02 -6.12
C THR A 182 -7.17 4.88 -5.20
N ASN A 183 -6.58 3.84 -5.78
CA ASN A 183 -6.02 2.73 -5.03
C ASN A 183 -4.67 2.33 -5.63
N ILE A 184 -3.65 2.16 -4.79
CA ILE A 184 -2.37 1.58 -5.17
C ILE A 184 -2.47 0.08 -4.92
N GLY A 185 -2.78 -0.69 -5.99
CA GLY A 185 -2.93 -2.15 -5.95
C GLY A 185 -1.67 -2.90 -6.31
#